data_89a6e27886c9ae18d46f16e948d7bbf8
#
_entry.id   89a6e27886c9ae18d46f16e948d7bbf8
#
_cell.length_a   1.000
_cell.length_b   1.000
_cell.length_c   1.000
_cell.angle_alpha   90.00
_cell.angle_beta   90.00
_cell.angle_gamma   90.00
#
_symmetry.space_group_name_H-M   'P 1'
#
loop_
_entity.id
_entity.type
_entity.pdbx_description
1 polymer ?
#
loop_
_entity_poly.entity_id
_entity_poly.type
_entity_poly.pdbx_seq_one_letter_code
_entity_poly.pdbx_strand_id
1 'polypeptide(L)'
;MFHTAKATHPGIDGLSDNALIRLENLHSFNIVPFSSATVWRKVRTGDFPSPIKVSAGVTAWRVGDIRVWLEAPATFRSRGNSVANGVQR
;
A
#
# COMPACT_ATOMS: atom_id res chain seq x y z
N MET A 1 -26.12 0.61 1.70
CA MET A 1 -25.73 0.52 1.52
C MET A 1 -25.02 0.58 1.30
N PHE A 2 -24.69 0.64 1.22
CA PHE A 2 -24.11 0.70 0.95
C PHE A 2 -23.17 0.56 0.94
N HIS A 3 -22.73 0.47 0.86
CA HIS A 3 -21.90 0.31 0.81
C HIS A 3 -21.18 0.02 0.54
N THR A 4 -20.94 -0.13 0.61
CA THR A 4 -20.39 -0.54 0.29
C THR A 4 -19.65 -0.38 -0.43
N ALA A 5 -19.81 -0.34 -0.79
CA ALA A 5 -19.10 -0.04 -1.80
C ALA A 5 -17.77 0.25 -1.70
N LYS A 6 -17.26 0.04 -0.75
CA LYS A 6 -16.05 0.39 -0.64
C LYS A 6 -15.17 -0.47 -1.24
N ALA A 7 -14.21 -0.04 -1.72
CA ALA A 7 -13.00 -0.77 -1.98
C ALA A 7 -13.15 -2.09 -2.65
N THR A 8 -13.92 -2.21 -3.65
CA THR A 8 -13.93 -3.44 -4.39
C THR A 8 -12.82 -3.41 -5.41
N HIS A 9 -11.80 -4.21 -5.20
CA HIS A 9 -10.66 -4.30 -6.11
C HIS A 9 -10.41 -5.75 -6.43
N PRO A 10 -10.69 -6.20 -7.65
CA PRO A 10 -10.64 -7.61 -7.99
C PRO A 10 -9.35 -8.32 -7.60
N GLY A 11 -8.25 -7.63 -7.62
CA GLY A 11 -6.98 -8.28 -7.31
C GLY A 11 -6.80 -8.63 -5.86
N ILE A 12 -7.52 -7.97 -4.94
CA ILE A 12 -7.27 -8.18 -3.51
C ILE A 12 -8.50 -8.54 -2.71
N ASP A 13 -9.69 -8.52 -3.32
CA ASP A 13 -10.90 -8.71 -2.54
C ASP A 13 -10.95 -10.03 -1.79
N GLY A 14 -10.39 -11.07 -2.30
CA GLY A 14 -10.41 -12.34 -1.63
C GLY A 14 -9.22 -12.59 -0.72
N LEU A 15 -8.33 -11.63 -0.56
CA LEU A 15 -7.13 -11.84 0.21
C LEU A 15 -7.29 -11.39 1.65
N SER A 16 -6.62 -12.11 2.54
CA SER A 16 -6.56 -11.72 3.93
C SER A 16 -5.77 -10.43 4.08
N ASP A 17 -6.04 -9.66 5.13
CA ASP A 17 -5.26 -8.46 5.43
C ASP A 17 -3.79 -8.77 5.65
N ASN A 18 -3.47 -10.00 6.04
CA ASN A 18 -2.08 -10.39 6.25
C ASN A 18 -1.39 -10.91 5.01
N ALA A 19 -2.11 -11.03 3.90
CA ALA A 19 -1.48 -11.42 2.66
C ALA A 19 -0.53 -10.34 2.19
N LEU A 20 0.48 -10.72 1.41
CA LEU A 20 1.47 -9.78 0.90
C LEU A 20 1.28 -9.61 -0.59
N ILE A 21 1.47 -8.38 -1.05
CA ILE A 21 1.30 -8.06 -2.46
C ILE A 21 2.48 -7.21 -2.91
N ARG A 22 3.01 -7.49 -4.07
CA ARG A 22 4.17 -6.78 -4.59
C ARG A 22 3.75 -5.61 -5.46
N LEU A 23 4.69 -4.70 -5.69
CA LEU A 23 4.40 -3.50 -6.48
C LEU A 23 3.89 -3.84 -7.87
N GLU A 24 4.47 -4.83 -8.52
CA GLU A 24 4.02 -5.19 -9.86
C GLU A 24 2.55 -5.61 -9.87
N ASN A 25 2.08 -6.21 -8.78
CA ASN A 25 0.68 -6.59 -8.68
C ASN A 25 -0.20 -5.39 -8.37
N LEU A 26 0.31 -4.42 -7.63
CA LEU A 26 -0.44 -3.19 -7.42
C LEU A 26 -0.71 -2.50 -8.74
N HIS A 27 0.25 -2.56 -9.67
CA HIS A 27 0.04 -1.98 -10.99
C HIS A 27 -0.85 -2.86 -11.86
N SER A 28 -0.61 -4.17 -11.88
CA SER A 28 -1.37 -5.03 -12.78
C SER A 28 -2.84 -5.12 -12.39
N PHE A 29 -3.14 -4.95 -11.10
CA PHE A 29 -4.54 -4.95 -10.65
C PHE A 29 -5.15 -3.55 -10.69
N ASN A 30 -4.43 -2.57 -11.19
CA ASN A 30 -4.91 -1.20 -11.29
C ASN A 30 -5.25 -0.61 -9.92
N ILE A 31 -4.55 -1.02 -8.89
CA ILE A 31 -4.78 -0.49 -7.55
C ILE A 31 -4.14 0.88 -7.41
N VAL A 32 -2.93 1.07 -7.96
CA VAL A 32 -2.28 2.37 -7.92
C VAL A 32 -2.20 2.94 -9.33
N PRO A 33 -2.55 4.22 -9.49
CA PRO A 33 -2.59 4.84 -10.82
C PRO A 33 -1.30 5.57 -11.19
N PHE A 34 -0.23 5.42 -10.42
CA PHE A 34 1.00 6.15 -10.70
C PHE A 34 2.15 5.19 -10.91
N SER A 35 3.24 5.73 -11.45
CA SER A 35 4.43 4.95 -11.76
C SER A 35 5.12 4.45 -10.50
N SER A 36 6.02 3.48 -10.70
CA SER A 36 6.81 2.97 -9.59
C SER A 36 7.61 4.07 -8.90
N ALA A 37 8.20 4.97 -9.67
CA ALA A 37 8.96 6.07 -9.07
C ALA A 37 8.08 6.91 -8.16
N THR A 38 6.85 7.16 -8.58
CA THR A 38 5.92 7.93 -7.77
C THR A 38 5.51 7.17 -6.52
N VAL A 39 5.31 5.86 -6.62
CA VAL A 39 4.99 5.05 -5.45
C VAL A 39 6.12 5.17 -4.42
N TRP A 40 7.37 5.02 -4.86
CA TRP A 40 8.49 5.08 -3.92
C TRP A 40 8.65 6.46 -3.31
N ARG A 41 8.39 7.51 -4.09
CA ARG A 41 8.42 8.85 -3.52
C ARG A 41 7.35 9.01 -2.44
N LYS A 42 6.15 8.50 -2.69
CA LYS A 42 5.06 8.60 -1.72
C LYS A 42 5.32 7.76 -0.48
N VAL A 43 5.98 6.63 -0.62
CA VAL A 43 6.42 5.85 0.53
C VAL A 43 7.35 6.70 1.40
N ARG A 44 8.28 7.37 0.75
CA ARG A 44 9.27 8.16 1.48
C ARG A 44 8.64 9.34 2.19
N THR A 45 7.63 9.95 1.60
CA THR A 45 6.98 11.11 2.22
C THR A 45 5.86 10.73 3.20
N GLY A 46 5.52 9.46 3.29
CA GLY A 46 4.46 9.03 4.18
C GLY A 46 3.07 9.04 3.57
N ASP A 47 2.97 9.30 2.28
CA ASP A 47 1.67 9.37 1.60
C ASP A 47 1.21 8.02 1.08
N PHE A 48 2.00 7.00 1.23
CA PHE A 48 1.67 5.65 0.83
C PHE A 48 2.20 4.69 1.90
N PRO A 49 1.56 3.55 2.12
CA PRO A 49 2.01 2.64 3.18
C PRO A 49 3.45 2.18 3.00
N SER A 50 4.12 1.97 4.10
CA SER A 50 5.49 1.49 4.06
C SER A 50 5.50 0.00 3.75
N PRO A 51 6.38 -0.43 2.86
CA PRO A 51 6.45 -1.85 2.52
C PRO A 51 7.22 -2.65 3.56
N ILE A 52 7.13 -3.95 3.43
CA ILE A 52 7.86 -4.89 4.25
C ILE A 52 8.93 -5.53 3.39
N LYS A 53 10.14 -5.62 3.89
CA LYS A 53 11.17 -6.34 3.18
C LYS A 53 11.03 -7.82 3.52
N VAL A 54 10.55 -8.58 2.56
CA VAL A 54 10.27 -9.98 2.77
C VAL A 54 11.55 -10.81 2.73
N SER A 55 12.42 -10.48 1.82
CA SER A 55 13.71 -11.13 1.71
C SER A 55 14.61 -10.25 0.86
N ALA A 56 15.83 -10.69 0.64
CA ALA A 56 16.77 -9.90 -0.16
C ALA A 56 16.15 -9.65 -1.54
N GLY A 57 16.02 -8.40 -1.89
CA GLY A 57 15.46 -8.03 -3.19
C GLY A 57 13.96 -8.18 -3.33
N VAL A 58 13.26 -8.59 -2.28
CA VAL A 58 11.82 -8.78 -2.36
C VAL A 58 11.13 -7.90 -1.34
N THR A 59 10.35 -6.96 -1.84
CA THR A 59 9.60 -6.02 -1.00
C THR A 59 8.12 -6.16 -1.33
N ALA A 60 7.27 -6.11 -0.33
CA ALA A 60 5.84 -6.27 -0.53
C ALA A 60 5.10 -5.45 0.51
N TRP A 61 3.80 -5.31 0.31
CA TRP A 61 2.93 -4.61 1.26
C TRP A 61 1.92 -5.58 1.81
N ARG A 62 1.48 -5.37 3.04
CA ARG A 62 0.33 -6.10 3.54
C ARG A 62 -0.92 -5.61 2.85
N VAL A 63 -1.77 -6.52 2.46
CA VAL A 63 -3.02 -6.15 1.80
C VAL A 63 -3.87 -5.25 2.70
N GLY A 64 -3.86 -5.51 4.00
CA GLY A 64 -4.59 -4.67 4.93
C GLY A 64 -4.16 -3.21 4.90
N ASP A 65 -2.84 -2.98 4.77
CA ASP A 65 -2.32 -1.62 4.68
C ASP A 65 -2.77 -0.95 3.39
N ILE A 66 -2.80 -1.70 2.30
CA ILE A 66 -3.26 -1.16 1.03
C ILE A 66 -4.75 -0.83 1.12
N ARG A 67 -5.54 -1.66 1.80
CA ARG A 67 -6.96 -1.37 1.98
C ARG A 67 -7.19 -0.08 2.74
N VAL A 68 -6.39 0.16 3.79
CA VAL A 68 -6.50 1.40 4.54
C VAL A 68 -6.19 2.60 3.64
N TRP A 69 -5.13 2.49 2.84
CA TRP A 69 -4.78 3.57 1.92
C TRP A 69 -5.91 3.82 0.92
N LEU A 70 -6.53 2.74 0.42
CA LEU A 70 -7.59 2.88 -0.57
C LEU A 70 -8.81 3.61 -0.04
N GLU A 71 -9.00 3.62 1.28
CA GLU A 71 -10.16 4.31 1.85
C GLU A 71 -10.07 5.82 1.71
N ALA A 72 -8.86 6.37 1.72
CA ALA A 72 -8.69 7.81 1.60
C ALA A 72 -7.30 8.12 1.06
N PRO A 73 -7.06 7.83 -0.21
CA PRO A 73 -5.70 7.96 -0.76
C PRO A 73 -5.13 9.37 -0.70
N ALA A 74 -6.00 10.37 -0.83
CA ALA A 74 -5.53 11.74 -0.87
C ALA A 74 -5.09 12.25 0.49
N THR A 75 -5.60 11.66 1.57
CA THR A 75 -5.30 12.14 2.92
C THR A 75 -4.53 11.13 3.76
N PHE A 76 -4.24 9.96 3.18
CA PHE A 76 -3.53 8.93 3.93
C PHE A 76 -2.19 9.44 4.45
N ARG A 77 -1.86 9.05 5.66
CA ARG A 77 -0.52 9.25 6.21
C ARG A 77 -0.07 7.96 6.84
N SER A 78 1.12 7.54 6.46
CA SER A 78 1.72 6.36 7.06
C SER A 78 2.06 6.65 8.51
N ARG A 79 1.77 5.68 9.43
CA ARG A 79 2.15 5.90 10.75
C ARG A 79 3.30 5.18 11.08
N GLY A 80 3.81 5.02 11.27
CA GLY A 80 4.71 4.21 11.44
C GLY A 80 5.94 4.32 11.00
N ASN A 81 6.02 4.31 10.69
CA ASN A 81 7.03 4.15 10.33
C ASN A 81 7.77 5.07 10.18
N SER A 82 7.41 5.45 10.24
CA SER A 82 7.78 6.20 10.18
C SER A 82 8.67 6.42 10.91
N VAL A 83 8.94 6.18 11.21
CA VAL A 83 9.57 6.25 11.83
C VAL A 83 10.42 5.89 11.83
N ALA A 84 10.29 5.55 11.51
CA ALA A 84 10.90 5.15 11.44
C ALA A 84 11.67 5.29 11.20
N ASN A 85 11.56 5.36 10.83
CA ASN A 85 12.07 5.41 10.57
C ASN A 85 12.69 5.96 10.59
N GLY A 86 12.51 6.13 10.81
CA GLY A 86 12.93 6.46 10.78
C GLY A 86 13.50 7.02 10.73
N VAL A 87 13.55 7.00 10.65
CA VAL A 87 13.93 7.35 10.62
C VAL A 87 14.39 7.99 10.44
N GLN A 88 14.30 8.00 10.24
CA GLN A 88 14.54 8.32 9.97
C GLN A 88 14.97 9.09 9.90
N ARG A 89 15.01 9.30 9.86
CA ARG A 89 15.30 9.81 9.72
C ARG A 89 15.78 10.12 9.71
#